data_0f824e2f765025b8d1b7babe5ee43135
#
_entry.id   0f824e2f765025b8d1b7babe5ee43135
#
_cell.length_a   1.000
_cell.length_b   1.000
_cell.length_c   1.000
_cell.angle_alpha   90.00
_cell.angle_beta   90.00
_cell.angle_gamma   90.00
#
_symmetry.space_group_name_H-M   'P 1'
#
loop_
_entity.id
_entity.type
_entity.pdbx_description
1 polymer ?
#
loop_
_entity_poly.entity_id
_entity_poly.type
_entity_poly.pdbx_seq_one_letter_code
_entity_poly.pdbx_strand_id
1 'polypeptide(L)'
;MSEHKTTEMLQEEAAKIWAGLEGKTLTNKDRFGIPQQEMPSQEPEVRAHNMSEVALGYTETQARVEAERCIQCPTAPCKKGCPVGVPIPEFIKHIQAGDFKGAIDTITTTNLLPAICGRVCPQEKQCQSHCTIGKMLKSPEKAVAIGRLERYVADWERANDKITVPTPKPDTGKKVAVIGSGPAGLTVAADIRREGHSVTVFEAFQKTGGVMVYEIGRAHV
;
A
#
# COMPACT_ATOMS: atom_id res chain seq x y z
N MET A 1 -25.11 -6.22 14.25
CA MET A 1 -23.80 -6.82 13.90
C MET A 1 -23.88 -7.10 12.41
N SER A 2 -23.02 -6.48 11.58
CA SER A 2 -22.94 -6.83 10.16
C SER A 2 -22.45 -8.28 10.06
N GLU A 3 -23.13 -9.08 9.24
CA GLU A 3 -22.75 -10.44 8.95
C GLU A 3 -21.36 -10.45 8.29
N HIS A 4 -20.47 -11.33 8.75
CA HIS A 4 -19.13 -11.47 8.17
C HIS A 4 -19.25 -12.00 6.73
N LYS A 5 -18.69 -11.27 5.76
CA LYS A 5 -18.66 -11.70 4.37
C LYS A 5 -17.44 -12.58 4.14
N THR A 6 -17.64 -13.72 3.49
CA THR A 6 -16.52 -14.57 3.10
C THR A 6 -15.69 -13.93 1.99
N THR A 7 -14.46 -14.41 1.81
CA THR A 7 -13.59 -13.93 0.73
C THR A 7 -14.23 -14.13 -0.64
N GLU A 8 -14.90 -15.26 -0.87
CA GLU A 8 -15.59 -15.60 -2.12
C GLU A 8 -16.73 -14.61 -2.42
N MET A 9 -17.54 -14.28 -1.41
CA MET A 9 -18.62 -13.28 -1.55
C MET A 9 -18.07 -11.92 -1.97
N LEU A 10 -16.99 -11.47 -1.35
CA LEU A 10 -16.35 -10.19 -1.68
C LEU A 10 -15.73 -10.20 -3.08
N GLN A 11 -15.18 -11.31 -3.52
CA GLN A 11 -14.65 -11.48 -4.87
C GLN A 11 -15.77 -11.45 -5.93
N GLU A 12 -16.88 -12.14 -5.68
CA GLU A 12 -18.05 -12.11 -6.57
C GLU A 12 -18.66 -10.71 -6.68
N GLU A 13 -18.79 -9.99 -5.55
CA GLU A 13 -19.26 -8.61 -5.53
C GLU A 13 -18.33 -7.71 -6.38
N ALA A 14 -17.04 -7.81 -6.20
CA ALA A 14 -16.06 -7.06 -6.97
C ALA A 14 -16.11 -7.40 -8.47
N ALA A 15 -16.25 -8.68 -8.83
CA ALA A 15 -16.36 -9.12 -10.21
C ALA A 15 -17.61 -8.56 -10.91
N LYS A 16 -18.75 -8.55 -10.22
CA LYS A 16 -20.01 -7.96 -10.74
C LYS A 16 -19.86 -6.46 -10.99
N ILE A 17 -19.22 -5.74 -10.04
CA ILE A 17 -18.95 -4.31 -10.19
C ILE A 17 -17.99 -4.08 -11.37
N TRP A 18 -16.89 -4.83 -11.43
CA TRP A 18 -15.89 -4.70 -12.50
C TRP A 18 -16.48 -4.91 -13.88
N ALA A 19 -17.29 -5.94 -14.07
CA ALA A 19 -17.99 -6.20 -15.34
C ALA A 19 -18.90 -5.03 -15.78
N GLY A 20 -19.38 -4.25 -14.80
CA GLY A 20 -20.15 -3.02 -15.07
C GLY A 20 -19.29 -1.80 -15.43
N LEU A 21 -18.00 -1.80 -15.09
CA LEU A 21 -17.08 -0.68 -15.28
C LEU A 21 -16.13 -0.89 -16.47
N GLU A 22 -15.75 -2.13 -16.74
CA GLU A 22 -14.72 -2.48 -17.72
C GLU A 22 -15.05 -1.91 -19.11
N GLY A 23 -14.04 -1.30 -19.74
CA GLY A 23 -14.16 -0.67 -21.05
C GLY A 23 -14.94 0.65 -21.10
N LYS A 24 -15.43 1.16 -19.96
CA LYS A 24 -16.16 2.43 -19.89
C LYS A 24 -15.27 3.60 -19.52
N THR A 25 -15.52 4.75 -20.15
CA THR A 25 -14.96 6.02 -19.69
C THR A 25 -15.82 6.56 -18.55
N LEU A 26 -15.28 6.51 -17.33
CA LEU A 26 -16.01 6.90 -16.14
C LEU A 26 -15.90 8.42 -15.89
N THR A 27 -17.05 9.05 -15.64
CA THR A 27 -17.11 10.42 -15.13
C THR A 27 -16.84 10.45 -13.62
N ASN A 28 -16.54 11.61 -13.05
CA ASN A 28 -16.41 11.74 -11.61
C ASN A 28 -17.68 11.30 -10.86
N LYS A 29 -18.87 11.56 -11.44
CA LYS A 29 -20.13 11.12 -10.85
C LYS A 29 -20.23 9.60 -10.77
N ASP A 30 -19.79 8.89 -11.80
CA ASP A 30 -19.77 7.42 -11.82
C ASP A 30 -18.82 6.89 -10.73
N ARG A 31 -17.64 7.50 -10.60
CA ARG A 31 -16.63 7.14 -9.59
C ARG A 31 -17.13 7.31 -8.15
N PHE A 32 -17.95 8.32 -7.88
CA PHE A 32 -18.62 8.50 -6.59
C PHE A 32 -19.61 7.41 -6.25
N GLY A 33 -20.23 6.81 -7.26
CA GLY A 33 -21.20 5.72 -7.12
C GLY A 33 -20.57 4.35 -6.86
N ILE A 34 -19.25 4.19 -7.07
CA ILE A 34 -18.57 2.91 -6.84
C ILE A 34 -18.43 2.68 -5.33
N PRO A 35 -18.91 1.55 -4.79
CA PRO A 35 -18.76 1.25 -3.37
C PRO A 35 -17.30 0.96 -3.03
N GLN A 36 -16.87 1.40 -1.83
CA GLN A 36 -15.56 1.04 -1.30
C GLN A 36 -15.46 -0.48 -1.15
N GLN A 37 -14.33 -1.04 -1.55
CA GLN A 37 -14.11 -2.47 -1.42
C GLN A 37 -13.80 -2.85 0.03
N GLU A 38 -14.48 -3.86 0.53
CA GLU A 38 -14.22 -4.42 1.85
C GLU A 38 -12.94 -5.28 1.80
N MET A 39 -12.15 -5.23 2.88
CA MET A 39 -10.92 -6.03 2.99
C MET A 39 -11.27 -7.48 3.33
N PRO A 40 -10.91 -8.46 2.50
CA PRO A 40 -11.03 -9.86 2.87
C PRO A 40 -10.27 -10.18 4.14
N SER A 41 -10.83 -10.99 5.00
CA SER A 41 -10.22 -11.41 6.26
C SER A 41 -10.49 -12.88 6.55
N GLN A 42 -9.60 -13.48 7.33
CA GLN A 42 -9.80 -14.86 7.79
C GLN A 42 -11.13 -15.00 8.53
N GLU A 43 -11.79 -16.15 8.34
CA GLU A 43 -12.97 -16.52 9.09
C GLU A 43 -12.71 -16.45 10.61
N PRO A 44 -13.67 -15.95 11.41
CA PRO A 44 -13.48 -15.75 12.85
C PRO A 44 -12.98 -16.99 13.60
N GLU A 45 -13.52 -18.16 13.27
CA GLU A 45 -13.12 -19.43 13.90
C GLU A 45 -11.70 -19.86 13.47
N VAL A 46 -11.35 -19.65 12.19
CA VAL A 46 -10.02 -20.01 11.67
C VAL A 46 -8.95 -19.15 12.31
N ARG A 47 -9.15 -17.83 12.35
CA ARG A 47 -8.16 -16.89 12.91
C ARG A 47 -7.95 -17.05 14.42
N ALA A 48 -8.93 -17.60 15.13
CA ALA A 48 -8.80 -17.90 16.57
C ALA A 48 -7.77 -18.99 16.87
N HIS A 49 -7.38 -19.80 15.87
CA HIS A 49 -6.51 -20.96 16.03
C HIS A 49 -5.17 -20.85 15.30
N ASN A 50 -4.82 -19.66 14.79
CA ASN A 50 -3.53 -19.45 14.13
C ASN A 50 -2.97 -18.05 14.41
N MET A 51 -1.69 -17.84 14.02
CA MET A 51 -0.98 -16.56 14.13
C MET A 51 -0.68 -15.96 12.74
N SER A 52 -1.46 -16.34 11.74
CA SER A 52 -1.33 -15.78 10.39
C SER A 52 -2.01 -14.41 10.29
N GLU A 53 -1.64 -13.63 9.29
CA GLU A 53 -2.23 -12.32 9.06
C GLU A 53 -3.75 -12.41 8.86
N VAL A 54 -4.52 -11.67 9.64
CA VAL A 54 -5.99 -11.73 9.63
C VAL A 54 -6.56 -11.10 8.37
N ALA A 55 -6.10 -9.90 8.00
CA ALA A 55 -6.50 -9.25 6.76
C ALA A 55 -5.74 -9.89 5.59
N LEU A 56 -6.48 -10.40 4.60
CA LEU A 56 -5.89 -11.18 3.49
C LEU A 56 -5.39 -10.33 2.31
N GLY A 57 -5.71 -9.03 2.30
CA GLY A 57 -5.38 -8.16 1.19
C GLY A 57 -6.45 -8.18 0.09
N TYR A 58 -6.36 -7.24 -0.84
CA TYR A 58 -7.23 -7.21 -2.01
C TYR A 58 -6.82 -8.24 -3.06
N THR A 59 -7.80 -8.77 -3.78
CA THR A 59 -7.57 -9.41 -5.08
C THR A 59 -7.32 -8.34 -6.15
N GLU A 60 -6.84 -8.76 -7.32
CA GLU A 60 -6.64 -7.87 -8.46
C GLU A 60 -7.92 -7.11 -8.82
N THR A 61 -9.04 -7.81 -8.92
CA THR A 61 -10.33 -7.21 -9.26
C THR A 61 -10.76 -6.19 -8.22
N GLN A 62 -10.63 -6.49 -6.93
CA GLN A 62 -10.93 -5.54 -5.86
C GLN A 62 -10.03 -4.31 -5.92
N ALA A 63 -8.73 -4.50 -6.15
CA ALA A 63 -7.79 -3.39 -6.25
C ALA A 63 -8.11 -2.48 -7.44
N ARG A 64 -8.46 -3.05 -8.60
CA ARG A 64 -8.88 -2.28 -9.78
C ARG A 64 -10.19 -1.52 -9.54
N VAL A 65 -11.20 -2.18 -8.98
CA VAL A 65 -12.48 -1.53 -8.62
C VAL A 65 -12.26 -0.39 -7.63
N GLU A 66 -11.46 -0.60 -6.58
CA GLU A 66 -11.16 0.45 -5.60
C GLU A 66 -10.36 1.60 -6.21
N ALA A 67 -9.43 1.30 -7.12
CA ALA A 67 -8.65 2.31 -7.83
C ALA A 67 -9.55 3.19 -8.72
N GLU A 68 -10.59 2.63 -9.36
CA GLU A 68 -11.55 3.39 -10.18
C GLU A 68 -12.32 4.43 -9.38
N ARG A 69 -12.38 4.33 -8.07
CA ARG A 69 -12.96 5.37 -7.21
C ARG A 69 -12.17 6.67 -7.20
N CYS A 70 -10.86 6.61 -7.54
CA CYS A 70 -10.00 7.79 -7.53
C CYS A 70 -10.33 8.73 -8.69
N ILE A 71 -10.68 9.98 -8.39
CA ILE A 71 -11.02 11.03 -9.37
C ILE A 71 -9.79 11.78 -9.90
N GLN A 72 -8.59 11.33 -9.60
CA GLN A 72 -7.34 11.93 -10.08
C GLN A 72 -7.26 13.45 -9.86
N CYS A 73 -7.45 13.91 -8.61
CA CYS A 73 -7.52 15.33 -8.26
C CYS A 73 -6.25 16.09 -8.70
N PRO A 74 -6.35 17.19 -9.47
CA PRO A 74 -5.18 17.97 -9.91
C PRO A 74 -4.33 18.50 -8.75
N THR A 75 -4.95 18.82 -7.61
CA THR A 75 -4.26 19.33 -6.42
C THR A 75 -3.66 18.25 -5.53
N ALA A 76 -3.97 16.97 -5.82
CA ALA A 76 -3.50 15.80 -5.08
C ALA A 76 -3.49 15.98 -3.55
N PRO A 77 -4.63 16.30 -2.89
CA PRO A 77 -4.62 16.61 -1.46
C PRO A 77 -4.19 15.42 -0.60
N CYS A 78 -4.43 14.19 -1.04
CA CYS A 78 -3.96 12.98 -0.38
C CYS A 78 -2.43 12.91 -0.30
N LYS A 79 -1.70 13.36 -1.33
CA LYS A 79 -0.23 13.44 -1.32
C LYS A 79 0.27 14.38 -0.21
N LYS A 80 -0.43 15.50 0.02
CA LYS A 80 -0.08 16.43 1.11
C LYS A 80 -0.31 15.83 2.50
N GLY A 81 -1.23 14.88 2.60
CA GLY A 81 -1.49 14.14 3.83
C GLY A 81 -0.54 12.97 4.08
N CYS A 82 0.31 12.63 3.12
CA CYS A 82 1.31 11.59 3.27
C CYS A 82 2.63 12.18 3.80
N PRO A 83 3.16 11.73 4.97
CA PRO A 83 4.39 12.28 5.54
C PRO A 83 5.62 12.17 4.61
N VAL A 84 5.67 11.14 3.77
CA VAL A 84 6.77 10.91 2.82
C VAL A 84 6.42 11.34 1.37
N GLY A 85 5.23 11.92 1.19
CA GLY A 85 4.83 12.53 -0.09
C GLY A 85 4.66 11.55 -1.24
N VAL A 86 4.18 10.32 -0.99
CA VAL A 86 3.89 9.33 -2.04
C VAL A 86 3.03 9.95 -3.14
N PRO A 87 3.39 9.76 -4.43
CA PRO A 87 2.61 10.24 -5.57
C PRO A 87 1.30 9.42 -5.74
N ILE A 88 0.34 9.65 -4.81
CA ILE A 88 -0.85 8.80 -4.66
C ILE A 88 -1.73 8.75 -5.92
N PRO A 89 -2.12 9.86 -6.56
CA PRO A 89 -2.92 9.78 -7.78
C PRO A 89 -2.21 8.99 -8.89
N GLU A 90 -0.90 9.17 -9.01
CA GLU A 90 -0.08 8.54 -10.04
C GLU A 90 -0.04 7.02 -9.89
N PHE A 91 0.26 6.50 -8.70
CA PHE A 91 0.29 5.05 -8.51
C PHE A 91 -1.11 4.42 -8.64
N ILE A 92 -2.16 5.11 -8.21
CA ILE A 92 -3.53 4.63 -8.39
C ILE A 92 -3.91 4.59 -9.88
N LYS A 93 -3.45 5.57 -10.67
CA LYS A 93 -3.65 5.56 -12.12
C LYS A 93 -3.01 4.35 -12.79
N HIS A 94 -1.83 3.94 -12.36
CA HIS A 94 -1.20 2.70 -12.83
C HIS A 94 -2.06 1.46 -12.48
N ILE A 95 -2.64 1.41 -11.26
CA ILE A 95 -3.54 0.31 -10.88
C ILE A 95 -4.80 0.28 -11.78
N GLN A 96 -5.40 1.45 -12.07
CA GLN A 96 -6.53 1.57 -12.99
C GLN A 96 -6.20 0.98 -14.37
N ALA A 97 -4.98 1.20 -14.84
CA ALA A 97 -4.49 0.66 -16.12
C ALA A 97 -4.07 -0.82 -16.05
N GLY A 98 -4.05 -1.45 -14.87
CA GLY A 98 -3.53 -2.80 -14.67
C GLY A 98 -1.99 -2.89 -14.66
N ASP A 99 -1.31 -1.75 -14.61
CA ASP A 99 0.15 -1.66 -14.55
C ASP A 99 0.62 -1.65 -13.09
N PHE A 100 0.61 -2.81 -12.45
CA PHE A 100 0.99 -2.93 -11.05
C PHE A 100 2.49 -2.71 -10.81
N LYS A 101 3.33 -3.00 -11.82
CA LYS A 101 4.77 -2.70 -11.72
C LYS A 101 5.01 -1.19 -11.75
N GLY A 102 4.39 -0.45 -12.65
CA GLY A 102 4.46 1.01 -12.66
C GLY A 102 3.90 1.63 -11.38
N ALA A 103 2.87 1.03 -10.78
CA ALA A 103 2.32 1.49 -9.51
C ALA A 103 3.34 1.38 -8.37
N ILE A 104 3.97 0.21 -8.19
CA ILE A 104 4.96 0.03 -7.11
C ILE A 104 6.23 0.85 -7.36
N ASP A 105 6.70 0.95 -8.61
CA ASP A 105 7.84 1.79 -8.97
C ASP A 105 7.59 3.27 -8.63
N THR A 106 6.35 3.74 -8.84
CA THR A 106 5.93 5.09 -8.46
C THR A 106 5.98 5.30 -6.94
N ILE A 107 5.49 4.35 -6.15
CA ILE A 107 5.51 4.41 -4.68
C ILE A 107 6.95 4.44 -4.16
N THR A 108 7.81 3.55 -4.68
CA THR A 108 9.19 3.38 -4.20
C THR A 108 10.13 4.54 -4.54
N THR A 109 9.65 5.53 -5.31
CA THR A 109 10.38 6.81 -5.48
C THR A 109 10.55 7.57 -4.17
N THR A 110 9.59 7.42 -3.23
CA THR A 110 9.59 8.15 -1.95
C THR A 110 9.38 7.26 -0.73
N ASN A 111 8.78 6.07 -0.88
CA ASN A 111 8.52 5.14 0.21
C ASN A 111 9.20 3.79 -0.05
N LEU A 112 10.20 3.44 0.74
CA LEU A 112 10.93 2.17 0.62
C LEU A 112 10.26 0.99 1.36
N LEU A 113 9.22 1.23 2.13
CA LEU A 113 8.53 0.23 2.96
C LEU A 113 7.02 0.15 2.66
N PRO A 114 6.59 0.07 1.39
CA PRO A 114 5.17 0.15 1.03
C PRO A 114 4.35 -0.99 1.63
N ALA A 115 4.89 -2.19 1.73
CA ALA A 115 4.22 -3.34 2.33
C ALA A 115 3.89 -3.10 3.82
N ILE A 116 4.76 -2.42 4.54
CA ILE A 116 4.56 -2.05 5.96
C ILE A 116 3.61 -0.85 6.06
N CYS A 117 3.89 0.23 5.31
CA CYS A 117 3.06 1.43 5.32
C CYS A 117 1.60 1.14 4.96
N GLY A 118 1.35 0.30 3.96
CA GLY A 118 0.00 -0.12 3.58
C GLY A 118 -0.77 -0.88 4.67
N ARG A 119 -0.04 -1.46 5.66
CA ARG A 119 -0.62 -2.21 6.79
C ARG A 119 -0.77 -1.39 8.07
N VAL A 120 0.21 -0.54 8.40
CA VAL A 120 0.31 0.07 9.74
C VAL A 120 0.15 1.59 9.80
N CYS A 121 0.21 2.30 8.66
CA CYS A 121 -0.03 3.74 8.67
C CYS A 121 -1.45 4.06 9.17
N PRO A 122 -1.65 5.06 10.03
CA PRO A 122 -2.97 5.56 10.43
C PRO A 122 -3.57 6.42 9.29
N GLN A 123 -3.92 5.76 8.18
CA GLN A 123 -4.30 6.40 6.92
C GLN A 123 -5.52 7.29 7.04
N GLU A 124 -6.44 6.93 7.95
CA GLU A 124 -7.63 7.70 8.28
C GLU A 124 -7.30 9.08 8.89
N LYS A 125 -6.08 9.25 9.43
CA LYS A 125 -5.55 10.53 9.95
C LYS A 125 -4.55 11.20 9.01
N GLN A 126 -4.11 10.51 7.98
CA GLN A 126 -3.09 10.95 7.03
C GLN A 126 -3.69 11.11 5.62
N CYS A 127 -3.26 10.29 4.65
CA CYS A 127 -3.64 10.43 3.25
C CYS A 127 -5.16 10.33 3.01
N GLN A 128 -5.86 9.42 3.67
CA GLN A 128 -7.31 9.23 3.48
C GLN A 128 -8.12 10.40 4.04
N SER A 129 -7.71 11.01 5.17
CA SER A 129 -8.40 12.19 5.72
C SER A 129 -8.40 13.38 4.76
N HIS A 130 -7.44 13.41 3.83
CA HIS A 130 -7.32 14.45 2.81
C HIS A 130 -8.01 14.07 1.49
N CYS A 131 -8.52 12.84 1.36
CA CYS A 131 -9.15 12.38 0.14
C CYS A 131 -10.42 13.19 -0.18
N THR A 132 -10.50 13.70 -1.42
CA THR A 132 -11.65 14.47 -1.89
C THR A 132 -12.95 13.66 -1.84
N ILE A 133 -12.90 12.37 -2.18
CA ILE A 133 -14.06 11.47 -2.12
C ILE A 133 -14.63 11.40 -0.70
N GLY A 134 -13.78 11.13 0.29
CA GLY A 134 -14.20 11.08 1.69
C GLY A 134 -14.80 12.39 2.16
N LYS A 135 -14.21 13.53 1.78
CA LYS A 135 -14.71 14.87 2.13
C LYS A 135 -16.08 15.16 1.49
N MET A 136 -16.24 14.83 0.20
CA MET A 136 -17.51 15.07 -0.51
C MET A 136 -18.63 14.16 0.00
N LEU A 137 -18.32 12.92 0.36
CA LEU A 137 -19.28 11.99 0.97
C LEU A 137 -19.49 12.25 2.48
N LYS A 138 -18.82 13.25 3.05
CA LYS A 138 -18.85 13.60 4.48
C LYS A 138 -18.55 12.39 5.40
N SER A 139 -17.75 11.48 4.93
CA SER A 139 -17.35 10.26 5.63
C SER A 139 -15.90 9.90 5.27
N PRO A 140 -14.93 10.13 6.17
CA PRO A 140 -13.54 9.73 5.95
C PRO A 140 -13.39 8.22 5.66
N GLU A 141 -14.27 7.40 6.24
CA GLU A 141 -14.33 5.96 6.05
C GLU A 141 -14.64 5.57 4.59
N LYS A 142 -15.33 6.46 3.85
CA LYS A 142 -15.64 6.27 2.42
C LYS A 142 -14.58 6.85 1.49
N ALA A 143 -13.47 7.33 2.01
CA ALA A 143 -12.32 7.71 1.19
C ALA A 143 -11.83 6.54 0.33
N VAL A 144 -11.06 6.81 -0.73
CA VAL A 144 -10.35 5.75 -1.43
C VAL A 144 -9.43 5.04 -0.44
N ALA A 145 -9.45 3.72 -0.43
CA ALA A 145 -8.66 2.88 0.49
C ALA A 145 -7.18 2.84 0.07
N ILE A 146 -6.52 3.99 0.14
CA ILE A 146 -5.18 4.25 -0.40
C ILE A 146 -4.16 3.22 0.09
N GLY A 147 -4.11 2.96 1.40
CA GLY A 147 -3.15 2.02 1.93
C GLY A 147 -3.44 0.57 1.59
N ARG A 148 -4.72 0.20 1.40
CA ARG A 148 -5.05 -1.14 0.92
C ARG A 148 -4.56 -1.34 -0.52
N LEU A 149 -4.61 -0.30 -1.35
CA LEU A 149 -4.04 -0.30 -2.70
C LEU A 149 -2.50 -0.34 -2.68
N GLU A 150 -1.88 0.44 -1.79
CA GLU A 150 -0.42 0.41 -1.58
C GLU A 150 0.05 -0.98 -1.14
N ARG A 151 -0.63 -1.59 -0.17
CA ARG A 151 -0.40 -2.97 0.26
C ARG A 151 -0.53 -3.95 -0.91
N TYR A 152 -1.61 -3.83 -1.68
CA TYR A 152 -1.86 -4.74 -2.79
C TYR A 152 -0.69 -4.77 -3.79
N VAL A 153 -0.21 -3.62 -4.25
CA VAL A 153 0.87 -3.59 -5.24
C VAL A 153 2.21 -4.05 -4.68
N ALA A 154 2.48 -3.80 -3.39
CA ALA A 154 3.68 -4.30 -2.72
C ALA A 154 3.65 -5.83 -2.55
N ASP A 155 2.50 -6.39 -2.18
CA ASP A 155 2.31 -7.84 -2.07
C ASP A 155 2.35 -8.50 -3.46
N TRP A 156 1.78 -7.85 -4.48
CA TRP A 156 1.83 -8.29 -5.88
C TRP A 156 3.26 -8.35 -6.41
N GLU A 157 4.08 -7.32 -6.16
CA GLU A 157 5.49 -7.29 -6.59
C GLU A 157 6.26 -8.47 -6.01
N ARG A 158 6.10 -8.73 -4.71
CA ARG A 158 6.75 -9.84 -4.02
C ARG A 158 6.26 -11.20 -4.53
N ALA A 159 4.96 -11.37 -4.71
CA ALA A 159 4.37 -12.64 -5.16
C ALA A 159 4.76 -13.01 -6.60
N ASN A 160 5.11 -12.02 -7.42
CA ASN A 160 5.48 -12.21 -8.83
C ASN A 160 7.00 -12.12 -9.08
N ASP A 161 7.84 -12.11 -8.04
CA ASP A 161 9.30 -11.96 -8.13
C ASP A 161 9.74 -10.76 -8.99
N LYS A 162 8.99 -9.64 -8.88
CA LYS A 162 9.24 -8.41 -9.64
C LYS A 162 10.04 -7.36 -8.87
N ILE A 163 10.56 -7.71 -7.69
CA ILE A 163 11.36 -6.81 -6.86
C ILE A 163 12.58 -6.35 -7.66
N THR A 164 12.69 -5.05 -7.84
CA THR A 164 13.83 -4.43 -8.52
C THR A 164 14.77 -3.82 -7.49
N VAL A 165 16.00 -4.29 -7.45
CA VAL A 165 17.05 -3.67 -6.64
C VAL A 165 17.64 -2.51 -7.44
N PRO A 166 17.51 -1.25 -6.99
CA PRO A 166 18.07 -0.11 -7.70
C PRO A 166 19.60 -0.20 -7.82
N THR A 167 20.13 0.13 -8.99
CA THR A 167 21.58 0.27 -9.19
C THR A 167 22.07 1.50 -8.43
N PRO A 168 23.02 1.36 -7.51
CA PRO A 168 23.60 2.51 -6.81
C PRO A 168 24.34 3.43 -7.77
N LYS A 169 24.42 4.73 -7.43
CA LYS A 169 25.34 5.66 -8.08
C LYS A 169 26.79 5.17 -7.96
N PRO A 170 27.73 5.70 -8.77
CA PRO A 170 29.15 5.38 -8.67
C PRO A 170 29.69 5.52 -7.24
N ASP A 171 30.63 4.65 -6.88
CA ASP A 171 31.20 4.66 -5.53
C ASP A 171 31.86 6.01 -5.22
N THR A 172 31.50 6.56 -4.08
CA THR A 172 32.04 7.85 -3.59
C THR A 172 33.27 7.68 -2.71
N GLY A 173 33.66 6.46 -2.38
CA GLY A 173 34.72 6.15 -1.41
C GLY A 173 34.36 6.43 0.06
N LYS A 174 33.16 6.93 0.33
CA LYS A 174 32.68 7.21 1.71
C LYS A 174 32.06 5.97 2.33
N LYS A 175 32.35 5.75 3.62
CA LYS A 175 31.80 4.67 4.43
C LYS A 175 30.89 5.26 5.50
N VAL A 176 29.67 4.71 5.62
CA VAL A 176 28.67 5.16 6.60
C VAL A 176 28.26 3.99 7.48
N ALA A 177 28.24 4.22 8.78
CA ALA A 177 27.70 3.29 9.76
C ALA A 177 26.27 3.70 10.12
N VAL A 178 25.33 2.78 10.03
CA VAL A 178 23.95 2.95 10.49
C VAL A 178 23.74 2.09 11.72
N ILE A 179 23.33 2.69 12.80
CA ILE A 179 23.11 2.00 14.07
C ILE A 179 21.62 1.70 14.24
N GLY A 180 21.29 0.42 14.27
CA GLY A 180 19.95 -0.11 14.32
C GLY A 180 19.37 -0.40 12.92
N SER A 181 18.69 -1.54 12.80
CA SER A 181 18.04 -2.02 11.56
C SER A 181 16.52 -1.90 11.58
N GLY A 182 15.97 -1.04 12.43
CA GLY A 182 14.54 -0.72 12.38
C GLY A 182 14.15 0.01 11.09
N PRO A 183 12.85 0.36 10.90
CA PRO A 183 12.38 0.99 9.66
C PRO A 183 13.17 2.25 9.29
N ALA A 184 13.50 3.10 10.24
CA ALA A 184 14.30 4.30 10.00
C ALA A 184 15.73 3.96 9.55
N GLY A 185 16.40 3.04 10.23
CA GLY A 185 17.78 2.63 9.89
C GLY A 185 17.85 1.97 8.51
N LEU A 186 16.92 1.07 8.18
CA LEU A 186 16.87 0.44 6.87
C LEU A 186 16.57 1.44 5.74
N THR A 187 15.67 2.40 5.96
CA THR A 187 15.39 3.46 4.99
C THR A 187 16.63 4.31 4.74
N VAL A 188 17.28 4.81 5.80
CA VAL A 188 18.51 5.60 5.67
C VAL A 188 19.62 4.81 5.01
N ALA A 189 19.81 3.53 5.38
CA ALA A 189 20.84 2.68 4.79
C ALA A 189 20.61 2.51 3.27
N ALA A 190 19.37 2.28 2.85
CA ALA A 190 19.04 2.12 1.44
C ALA A 190 19.26 3.43 0.66
N ASP A 191 18.80 4.57 1.18
CA ASP A 191 18.98 5.86 0.51
C ASP A 191 20.46 6.25 0.39
N ILE A 192 21.22 6.09 1.45
CA ILE A 192 22.68 6.37 1.43
C ILE A 192 23.39 5.43 0.45
N ARG A 193 22.99 4.16 0.38
CA ARG A 193 23.56 3.21 -0.58
C ARG A 193 23.21 3.59 -2.01
N ARG A 194 21.98 4.05 -2.28
CA ARG A 194 21.55 4.55 -3.62
C ARG A 194 22.43 5.71 -4.08
N GLU A 195 22.89 6.58 -3.15
CA GLU A 195 23.79 7.69 -3.46
C GLU A 195 25.26 7.26 -3.69
N GLY A 196 25.57 5.96 -3.66
CA GLY A 196 26.90 5.41 -3.99
C GLY A 196 27.83 5.30 -2.79
N HIS A 197 27.36 5.49 -1.56
CA HIS A 197 28.19 5.31 -0.36
C HIS A 197 28.21 3.84 0.06
N SER A 198 29.33 3.38 0.65
CA SER A 198 29.41 2.09 1.32
C SER A 198 28.67 2.17 2.66
N VAL A 199 27.74 1.26 2.94
CA VAL A 199 26.94 1.29 4.17
C VAL A 199 27.14 -0.01 4.94
N THR A 200 27.35 0.12 6.25
CA THR A 200 27.33 -0.99 7.20
C THR A 200 26.26 -0.73 8.24
N VAL A 201 25.31 -1.66 8.36
CA VAL A 201 24.24 -1.58 9.39
C VAL A 201 24.66 -2.44 10.57
N PHE A 202 24.65 -1.86 11.77
CA PHE A 202 24.91 -2.53 13.03
C PHE A 202 23.59 -2.77 13.76
N GLU A 203 23.32 -4.03 14.10
CA GLU A 203 22.11 -4.44 14.81
C GLU A 203 22.47 -5.22 16.05
N ALA A 204 21.83 -4.91 17.17
CA ALA A 204 22.06 -5.57 18.44
C ALA A 204 21.28 -6.89 18.58
N PHE A 205 20.15 -7.02 17.89
CA PHE A 205 19.31 -8.19 17.93
C PHE A 205 19.70 -9.22 16.84
N GLN A 206 19.20 -10.43 16.99
CA GLN A 206 19.53 -11.57 16.12
C GLN A 206 18.93 -11.44 14.70
N LYS A 207 17.90 -10.60 14.54
CA LYS A 207 17.22 -10.38 13.26
C LYS A 207 17.13 -8.88 12.98
N THR A 208 17.35 -8.53 11.72
CA THR A 208 17.13 -7.16 11.25
C THR A 208 15.64 -6.87 11.12
N GLY A 209 15.25 -5.60 11.23
CA GLY A 209 13.88 -5.13 11.05
C GLY A 209 13.31 -4.38 12.26
N GLY A 210 13.91 -4.55 13.46
CA GLY A 210 13.45 -3.85 14.66
C GLY A 210 11.98 -4.09 14.96
N VAL A 211 11.23 -3.01 15.20
CA VAL A 211 9.77 -3.07 15.50
C VAL A 211 8.96 -3.86 14.47
N MET A 212 9.35 -3.87 13.21
CA MET A 212 8.67 -4.63 12.15
C MET A 212 8.68 -6.15 12.38
N VAL A 213 9.69 -6.65 13.10
CA VAL A 213 9.86 -8.09 13.39
C VAL A 213 9.46 -8.45 14.81
N TYR A 214 9.80 -7.59 15.78
CA TYR A 214 9.68 -7.92 17.19
C TYR A 214 8.36 -7.45 17.83
N GLU A 215 7.71 -6.42 17.28
CA GLU A 215 6.49 -5.84 17.85
C GLU A 215 5.28 -5.99 16.92
N ILE A 216 5.43 -5.68 15.61
CA ILE A 216 4.33 -5.84 14.65
C ILE A 216 4.08 -7.34 14.41
N GLY A 217 5.14 -8.14 14.37
CA GLY A 217 5.08 -9.58 14.26
C GLY A 217 4.58 -10.10 12.93
N ARG A 218 4.45 -11.44 12.82
CA ARG A 218 4.05 -12.11 11.59
C ARG A 218 2.58 -11.88 11.20
N ALA A 219 1.75 -11.48 12.14
CA ALA A 219 0.34 -11.22 11.87
C ALA A 219 0.10 -9.94 11.04
N HIS A 220 1.13 -9.12 10.87
CA HIS A 220 1.02 -7.83 10.19
C HIS A 220 2.02 -7.64 9.05
N VAL A 221 2.89 -8.62 8.78
CA VAL A 221 3.94 -8.49 7.75
C VAL A 221 3.89 -9.67 6.79
#